data_4abea06c9583ad1e3835f24b748ace70
#
_entry.id   4abea06c9583ad1e3835f24b748ace70
#
_cell.length_a   1.000
_cell.length_b   1.000
_cell.length_c   1.000
_cell.angle_alpha   90.00
_cell.angle_beta   90.00
_cell.angle_gamma   90.00
#
_symmetry.space_group_name_H-M   'P 1'
#
loop_
_entity.id
_entity.type
_entity.pdbx_description
1 polymer ?
#
loop_
_entity_poly.entity_id
_entity_poly.type
_entity_poly.pdbx_seq_one_letter_code
_entity_poly.pdbx_strand_id
1 'polypeptide(L)'
;MNNKPDLASRLLEELDAFLHKNDYVSAEKYLLNRLEEAQKSSDFKTEILIRNELMGLYRKCAKREHALLCVDAAIKLIETNSLQNQVGSATTFLNSATVYKAFGMPEKSLSLFLKAREIYEHHLPQDDSRLGGLYNNMGLTLVDLKRYREAEELYFKAINIMQACENGALEVAITYLNLASCAEAENGLTEAEYTISMYLKKAEKLLEAHKNPDLHPDLVVRVTGFTAYFASLSPEFRQLVINRFLSENN
;
A
#
# COMPACT_ATOMS: atom_id res chain seq x y z
N MET A 1 6.03 -9.42 -34.21
CA MET A 1 6.54 -8.11 -33.76
C MET A 1 7.11 -8.29 -32.38
N ASN A 2 8.45 -8.31 -32.23
CA ASN A 2 9.10 -8.42 -30.92
C ASN A 2 8.89 -7.09 -30.18
N ASN A 3 7.91 -7.03 -29.29
CA ASN A 3 7.81 -5.96 -28.30
C ASN A 3 9.02 -6.14 -27.35
N LYS A 4 10.09 -5.40 -27.55
CA LYS A 4 11.10 -5.22 -26.50
C LYS A 4 10.38 -4.60 -25.31
N PRO A 5 10.50 -5.16 -24.09
CA PRO A 5 9.90 -4.57 -22.91
C PRO A 5 10.35 -3.11 -22.80
N ASP A 6 9.41 -2.22 -22.49
CA ASP A 6 9.64 -0.81 -22.20
C ASP A 6 10.71 -0.65 -21.11
N LEU A 7 11.43 0.46 -21.13
CA LEU A 7 12.50 0.75 -20.16
C LEU A 7 12.00 0.63 -18.71
N ALA A 8 10.77 1.10 -18.45
CA ALA A 8 10.13 0.99 -17.13
C ALA A 8 9.91 -0.47 -16.73
N SER A 9 9.40 -1.31 -17.63
CA SER A 9 9.18 -2.74 -17.35
C SER A 9 10.47 -3.46 -17.01
N ARG A 10 11.56 -3.19 -17.75
CA ARG A 10 12.89 -3.79 -17.45
C ARG A 10 13.43 -3.35 -16.10
N LEU A 11 13.27 -2.06 -15.78
CA LEU A 11 13.72 -1.51 -14.51
C LEU A 11 13.02 -2.24 -13.34
N LEU A 12 11.71 -2.44 -13.45
CA LEU A 12 10.91 -3.12 -12.42
C LEU A 12 11.26 -4.60 -12.32
N GLU A 13 11.41 -5.32 -13.44
CA GLU A 13 11.83 -6.74 -13.47
C GLU A 13 13.19 -6.96 -12.76
N GLU A 14 14.18 -6.10 -13.07
CA GLU A 14 15.50 -6.18 -12.43
C GLU A 14 15.42 -5.84 -10.92
N LEU A 15 14.61 -4.85 -10.53
CA LEU A 15 14.36 -4.50 -9.14
C LEU A 15 13.72 -5.65 -8.37
N ASP A 16 12.69 -6.27 -8.95
CA ASP A 16 11.97 -7.40 -8.34
C ASP A 16 12.91 -8.56 -8.03
N ALA A 17 13.92 -8.83 -8.87
CA ALA A 17 14.90 -9.87 -8.62
C ALA A 17 15.73 -9.64 -7.32
N PHE A 18 15.96 -8.38 -6.92
CA PHE A 18 16.59 -8.06 -5.64
C PHE A 18 15.58 -8.15 -4.49
N LEU A 19 14.37 -7.63 -4.69
CA LEU A 19 13.33 -7.61 -3.66
C LEU A 19 12.89 -9.01 -3.25
N HIS A 20 12.76 -9.94 -4.20
CA HIS A 20 12.46 -11.37 -3.92
C HIS A 20 13.52 -12.04 -3.03
N LYS A 21 14.78 -11.59 -3.10
CA LYS A 21 15.88 -12.08 -2.26
C LYS A 21 16.02 -11.31 -0.95
N ASN A 22 15.16 -10.32 -0.69
CA ASN A 22 15.31 -9.34 0.39
C ASN A 22 16.67 -8.60 0.37
N ASP A 23 17.30 -8.48 -0.81
CA ASP A 23 18.56 -7.77 -0.98
C ASP A 23 18.31 -6.27 -1.20
N TYR A 24 17.92 -5.59 -0.12
CA TYR A 24 17.60 -4.16 -0.15
C TYR A 24 18.82 -3.27 -0.42
N VAL A 25 20.02 -3.75 -0.12
CA VAL A 25 21.27 -3.01 -0.38
C VAL A 25 21.54 -2.95 -1.89
N SER A 26 21.45 -4.10 -2.58
CA SER A 26 21.62 -4.14 -4.03
C SER A 26 20.47 -3.42 -4.76
N ALA A 27 19.24 -3.54 -4.27
CA ALA A 27 18.08 -2.80 -4.79
C ALA A 27 18.30 -1.29 -4.71
N GLU A 28 18.75 -0.76 -3.57
CA GLU A 28 19.07 0.66 -3.40
C GLU A 28 20.14 1.12 -4.36
N LYS A 29 21.27 0.40 -4.42
CA LYS A 29 22.38 0.73 -5.33
C LYS A 29 21.94 0.73 -6.79
N TYR A 30 21.15 -0.26 -7.19
CA TYR A 30 20.58 -0.35 -8.52
C TYR A 30 19.73 0.88 -8.85
N LEU A 31 18.75 1.20 -7.99
CA LEU A 31 17.87 2.35 -8.18
C LEU A 31 18.63 3.68 -8.21
N LEU A 32 19.65 3.86 -7.36
CA LEU A 32 20.46 5.08 -7.36
C LEU A 32 21.26 5.26 -8.65
N ASN A 33 21.83 4.18 -9.20
CA ASN A 33 22.52 4.24 -10.49
C ASN A 33 21.55 4.61 -11.62
N ARG A 34 20.36 4.01 -11.66
CA ARG A 34 19.32 4.35 -12.64
C ARG A 34 18.79 5.78 -12.49
N LEU A 35 18.70 6.26 -11.24
CA LEU A 35 18.34 7.64 -10.95
C LEU A 35 19.35 8.62 -11.56
N GLU A 36 20.64 8.37 -11.39
CA GLU A 36 21.71 9.19 -11.96
C GLU A 36 21.65 9.23 -13.50
N GLU A 37 21.39 8.09 -14.14
CA GLU A 37 21.20 7.98 -15.59
C GLU A 37 20.00 8.82 -16.07
N ALA A 38 18.85 8.70 -15.40
CA ALA A 38 17.63 9.46 -15.71
C ALA A 38 17.87 10.97 -15.56
N GLN A 39 18.57 11.39 -14.51
CA GLN A 39 18.93 12.80 -14.29
C GLN A 39 19.87 13.35 -15.37
N LYS A 40 20.92 12.59 -15.77
CA LYS A 40 21.84 12.99 -16.82
C LYS A 40 21.14 13.14 -18.19
N SER A 41 20.16 12.30 -18.45
CA SER A 41 19.36 12.34 -19.70
C SER A 41 18.17 13.30 -19.62
N SER A 42 17.93 13.95 -18.47
CA SER A 42 16.75 14.78 -18.22
C SER A 42 15.42 14.03 -18.45
N ASP A 43 15.41 12.71 -18.22
CA ASP A 43 14.21 11.88 -18.28
C ASP A 43 13.45 11.94 -16.96
N PHE A 44 12.68 13.02 -16.79
CA PHE A 44 11.90 13.26 -15.57
C PHE A 44 10.84 12.21 -15.31
N LYS A 45 10.31 11.51 -16.34
CA LYS A 45 9.29 10.45 -16.13
C LYS A 45 9.93 9.21 -15.47
N THR A 46 11.07 8.77 -16.01
CA THR A 46 11.85 7.69 -15.41
C THR A 46 12.37 8.10 -14.04
N GLU A 47 12.78 9.34 -13.84
CA GLU A 47 13.20 9.85 -12.52
C GLU A 47 12.06 9.75 -11.49
N ILE A 48 10.83 10.16 -11.83
CA ILE A 48 9.66 10.04 -10.94
C ILE A 48 9.38 8.57 -10.61
N LEU A 49 9.42 7.67 -11.61
CA LEU A 49 9.23 6.23 -11.40
C LEU A 49 10.24 5.69 -10.39
N ILE A 50 11.54 5.95 -10.60
CA ILE A 50 12.60 5.47 -9.71
C ILE A 50 12.43 6.03 -8.29
N ARG A 51 12.02 7.30 -8.15
CA ARG A 51 11.76 7.89 -6.84
C ARG A 51 10.57 7.24 -6.13
N ASN A 52 9.56 6.81 -6.87
CA ASN A 52 8.45 6.02 -6.30
C ASN A 52 8.96 4.69 -5.73
N GLU A 53 9.82 3.97 -6.45
CA GLU A 53 10.41 2.72 -5.97
C GLU A 53 11.32 2.94 -4.74
N LEU A 54 12.14 4.01 -4.77
CA LEU A 54 12.95 4.41 -3.63
C LEU A 54 12.10 4.78 -2.40
N MET A 55 10.96 5.46 -2.57
CA MET A 55 10.03 5.73 -1.47
C MET A 55 9.56 4.44 -0.80
N GLY A 56 9.17 3.44 -1.60
CA GLY A 56 8.77 2.12 -1.11
C GLY A 56 9.90 1.41 -0.36
N LEU A 57 11.08 1.38 -0.95
CA LEU A 57 12.28 0.76 -0.38
C LEU A 57 12.70 1.44 0.95
N TYR A 58 12.78 2.78 0.96
CA TYR A 58 13.20 3.53 2.14
C TYR A 58 12.17 3.45 3.28
N ARG A 59 10.89 3.41 2.96
CA ARG A 59 9.83 3.15 3.94
C ARG A 59 10.01 1.76 4.56
N LYS A 60 10.27 0.73 3.76
CA LYS A 60 10.49 -0.65 4.23
C LYS A 60 11.75 -0.77 5.10
N CYS A 61 12.80 -0.02 4.77
CA CYS A 61 14.06 0.03 5.51
C CYS A 61 14.09 1.07 6.66
N ALA A 62 12.97 1.74 6.95
CA ALA A 62 12.87 2.81 7.95
C ALA A 62 13.85 3.99 7.74
N LYS A 63 14.29 4.24 6.49
CA LYS A 63 15.19 5.33 6.11
C LYS A 63 14.39 6.63 5.88
N ARG A 64 13.91 7.24 6.97
CA ARG A 64 12.99 8.40 6.94
C ARG A 64 13.47 9.54 6.07
N GLU A 65 14.69 10.03 6.30
CA GLU A 65 15.22 11.21 5.60
C GLU A 65 15.30 10.99 4.09
N HIS A 66 15.82 9.83 3.66
CA HIS A 66 15.91 9.47 2.25
C HIS A 66 14.53 9.35 1.58
N ALA A 67 13.56 8.76 2.30
CA ALA A 67 12.20 8.67 1.81
C ALA A 67 11.58 10.06 1.59
N LEU A 68 11.74 10.98 2.54
CA LEU A 68 11.22 12.35 2.45
C LEU A 68 11.90 13.14 1.32
N LEU A 69 13.21 12.99 1.13
CA LEU A 69 13.91 13.61 -0.02
C LEU A 69 13.38 13.11 -1.36
N CYS A 70 13.04 11.82 -1.46
CA CYS A 70 12.40 11.28 -2.68
C CYS A 70 11.01 11.88 -2.89
N VAL A 71 10.21 12.03 -1.83
CA VAL A 71 8.89 12.68 -1.88
C VAL A 71 9.00 14.11 -2.41
N ASP A 72 9.85 14.93 -1.79
CA ASP A 72 9.99 16.35 -2.15
C ASP A 72 10.45 16.51 -3.60
N ALA A 73 11.43 15.70 -4.02
CA ALA A 73 11.94 15.76 -5.39
C ALA A 73 10.89 15.28 -6.42
N ALA A 74 10.14 14.21 -6.14
CA ALA A 74 9.11 13.72 -7.05
C ALA A 74 7.96 14.73 -7.21
N ILE A 75 7.49 15.32 -6.12
CA ILE A 75 6.45 16.36 -6.15
C ILE A 75 6.93 17.57 -6.95
N LYS A 76 8.17 18.03 -6.71
CA LYS A 76 8.76 19.14 -7.44
C LYS A 76 8.84 18.86 -8.95
N LEU A 77 9.21 17.64 -9.35
CA LEU A 77 9.24 17.24 -10.76
C LEU A 77 7.85 17.27 -11.39
N ILE A 78 6.83 16.80 -10.69
CA ILE A 78 5.44 16.86 -11.13
C ILE A 78 5.01 18.31 -11.35
N GLU A 79 5.29 19.19 -10.41
CA GLU A 79 4.93 20.61 -10.47
C GLU A 79 5.67 21.33 -11.60
N THR A 80 6.98 21.15 -11.70
CA THR A 80 7.82 21.81 -12.71
C THR A 80 7.44 21.41 -14.13
N ASN A 81 6.97 20.17 -14.32
CA ASN A 81 6.61 19.65 -15.64
C ASN A 81 5.09 19.69 -15.94
N SER A 82 4.30 20.37 -15.09
CA SER A 82 2.84 20.52 -15.26
C SER A 82 2.09 19.19 -15.38
N LEU A 83 2.47 18.19 -14.56
CA LEU A 83 1.93 16.83 -14.62
C LEU A 83 0.85 16.56 -13.56
N GLN A 84 0.41 17.58 -12.80
CA GLN A 84 -0.40 17.42 -11.59
C GLN A 84 -1.68 16.61 -11.80
N ASN A 85 -2.28 16.66 -12.97
CA ASN A 85 -3.57 16.03 -13.28
C ASN A 85 -3.43 14.67 -14.00
N GLN A 86 -2.24 14.07 -14.01
CA GLN A 86 -2.03 12.76 -14.65
C GLN A 86 -2.21 11.62 -13.65
N VAL A 87 -2.75 10.49 -14.11
CA VAL A 87 -2.90 9.28 -13.31
C VAL A 87 -1.57 8.82 -12.68
N GLY A 88 -0.46 8.92 -13.41
CA GLY A 88 0.88 8.61 -12.87
C GLY A 88 1.28 9.52 -11.70
N SER A 89 0.88 10.79 -11.73
CA SER A 89 1.11 11.71 -10.62
C SER A 89 0.24 11.40 -9.41
N ALA A 90 -0.99 10.93 -9.62
CA ALA A 90 -1.82 10.43 -8.53
C ALA A 90 -1.17 9.24 -7.81
N THR A 91 -0.55 8.32 -8.57
CA THR A 91 0.23 7.22 -7.99
C THR A 91 1.41 7.76 -7.15
N THR A 92 2.11 8.79 -7.64
CA THR A 92 3.20 9.42 -6.88
C THR A 92 2.69 10.12 -5.63
N PHE A 93 1.56 10.82 -5.67
CA PHE A 93 0.94 11.42 -4.48
C PHE A 93 0.51 10.35 -3.48
N LEU A 94 -0.05 9.22 -3.94
CA LEU A 94 -0.40 8.08 -3.10
C LEU A 94 0.84 7.50 -2.41
N ASN A 95 1.92 7.25 -3.15
CA ASN A 95 3.16 6.72 -2.58
C ASN A 95 3.79 7.70 -1.58
N SER A 96 3.79 8.99 -1.90
CA SER A 96 4.25 10.06 -0.99
C SER A 96 3.42 10.13 0.29
N ALA A 97 2.10 9.97 0.17
CA ALA A 97 1.19 9.93 1.31
C ALA A 97 1.50 8.73 2.22
N THR A 98 1.76 7.53 1.64
CA THR A 98 2.14 6.35 2.44
C THR A 98 3.48 6.54 3.16
N VAL A 99 4.43 7.28 2.57
CA VAL A 99 5.68 7.69 3.24
C VAL A 99 5.36 8.59 4.43
N TYR A 100 4.57 9.66 4.25
CA TYR A 100 4.21 10.55 5.35
C TYR A 100 3.48 9.81 6.48
N LYS A 101 2.54 8.92 6.15
CA LYS A 101 1.86 8.07 7.14
C LYS A 101 2.85 7.23 7.92
N ALA A 102 3.73 6.50 7.23
CA ALA A 102 4.68 5.58 7.86
C ALA A 102 5.63 6.29 8.84
N PHE A 103 5.88 7.58 8.63
CA PHE A 103 6.75 8.39 9.48
C PHE A 103 6.00 9.35 10.42
N GLY A 104 4.72 9.06 10.71
CA GLY A 104 3.95 9.75 11.74
C GLY A 104 3.53 11.17 11.36
N MET A 105 3.24 11.42 10.09
CA MET A 105 2.77 12.71 9.58
C MET A 105 1.38 12.57 8.90
N PRO A 106 0.34 12.16 9.64
CA PRO A 106 -0.94 11.78 9.05
C PRO A 106 -1.68 12.94 8.37
N GLU A 107 -1.52 14.20 8.82
CA GLU A 107 -2.14 15.36 8.18
C GLU A 107 -1.55 15.61 6.78
N LYS A 108 -0.22 15.52 6.64
CA LYS A 108 0.45 15.62 5.33
C LYS A 108 0.06 14.48 4.43
N SER A 109 -0.02 13.26 5.00
CA SER A 109 -0.46 12.07 4.31
C SER A 109 -1.86 12.26 3.73
N LEU A 110 -2.83 12.67 4.55
CA LEU A 110 -4.20 12.88 4.11
C LEU A 110 -4.31 13.92 2.99
N SER A 111 -3.55 15.02 3.08
CA SER A 111 -3.53 16.05 2.03
C SER A 111 -3.13 15.49 0.66
N LEU A 112 -2.12 14.61 0.60
CA LEU A 112 -1.69 14.00 -0.66
C LEU A 112 -2.63 12.89 -1.14
N PHE A 113 -3.22 12.12 -0.23
CA PHE A 113 -4.26 11.16 -0.60
C PHE A 113 -5.48 11.86 -1.20
N LEU A 114 -5.89 13.01 -0.70
CA LEU A 114 -6.99 13.78 -1.27
C LEU A 114 -6.68 14.24 -2.70
N LYS A 115 -5.44 14.69 -2.98
CA LYS A 115 -5.00 15.00 -4.35
C LYS A 115 -5.04 13.77 -5.26
N ALA A 116 -4.52 12.63 -4.79
CA ALA A 116 -4.55 11.39 -5.54
C ALA A 116 -5.98 10.92 -5.83
N ARG A 117 -6.88 11.05 -4.84
CA ARG A 117 -8.29 10.69 -4.97
C ARG A 117 -8.98 11.51 -6.05
N GLU A 118 -8.84 12.84 -6.03
CA GLU A 118 -9.44 13.72 -7.02
C GLU A 118 -9.07 13.32 -8.46
N ILE A 119 -7.78 12.99 -8.69
CA ILE A 119 -7.30 12.58 -10.01
C ILE A 119 -7.81 11.19 -10.37
N TYR A 120 -7.74 10.22 -9.46
CA TYR A 120 -8.20 8.86 -9.74
C TYR A 120 -9.71 8.80 -9.97
N GLU A 121 -10.52 9.45 -9.13
CA GLU A 121 -11.99 9.50 -9.30
C GLU A 121 -12.39 10.18 -10.62
N HIS A 122 -11.58 11.12 -11.13
CA HIS A 122 -11.84 11.80 -12.41
C HIS A 122 -11.43 10.95 -13.62
N HIS A 123 -10.35 10.19 -13.54
CA HIS A 123 -9.73 9.55 -14.71
C HIS A 123 -9.92 8.03 -14.78
N LEU A 124 -10.26 7.38 -13.68
CA LEU A 124 -10.37 5.92 -13.62
C LEU A 124 -11.82 5.47 -13.57
N PRO A 125 -12.12 4.26 -14.10
CA PRO A 125 -13.40 3.61 -13.84
C PRO A 125 -13.64 3.44 -12.33
N GLN A 126 -14.91 3.46 -11.92
CA GLN A 126 -15.29 3.37 -10.49
C GLN A 126 -14.90 2.04 -9.83
N ASP A 127 -14.69 1.00 -10.63
CA ASP A 127 -14.28 -0.35 -10.23
C ASP A 127 -12.77 -0.60 -10.40
N ASP A 128 -11.98 0.43 -10.71
CA ASP A 128 -10.52 0.30 -10.83
C ASP A 128 -9.89 -0.02 -9.47
N SER A 129 -9.10 -1.09 -9.42
CA SER A 129 -8.44 -1.58 -8.19
C SER A 129 -7.56 -0.54 -7.49
N ARG A 130 -7.01 0.43 -8.24
CA ARG A 130 -6.21 1.53 -7.68
C ARG A 130 -7.02 2.42 -6.73
N LEU A 131 -8.34 2.61 -7.02
CA LEU A 131 -9.25 3.30 -6.11
C LEU A 131 -9.45 2.51 -4.81
N GLY A 132 -9.61 1.18 -4.90
CA GLY A 132 -9.70 0.33 -3.72
C GLY A 132 -8.45 0.45 -2.83
N GLY A 133 -7.26 0.35 -3.41
CA GLY A 133 -5.99 0.55 -2.69
C GLY A 133 -5.85 1.95 -2.09
N LEU A 134 -6.26 2.99 -2.82
CA LEU A 134 -6.27 4.37 -2.31
C LEU A 134 -7.19 4.50 -1.09
N TYR A 135 -8.44 4.05 -1.16
CA TYR A 135 -9.40 4.17 -0.06
C TYR A 135 -8.94 3.40 1.17
N ASN A 136 -8.36 2.20 1.00
CA ASN A 136 -7.79 1.44 2.10
C ASN A 136 -6.64 2.19 2.81
N ASN A 137 -5.71 2.78 2.06
CA ASN A 137 -4.60 3.57 2.62
C ASN A 137 -5.07 4.89 3.26
N MET A 138 -6.07 5.55 2.68
CA MET A 138 -6.70 6.72 3.29
C MET A 138 -7.38 6.37 4.61
N GLY A 139 -8.08 5.23 4.66
CA GLY A 139 -8.71 4.72 5.87
C GLY A 139 -7.71 4.57 7.01
N LEU A 140 -6.55 3.94 6.76
CA LEU A 140 -5.47 3.83 7.74
C LEU A 140 -4.98 5.19 8.27
N THR A 141 -4.89 6.19 7.40
CA THR A 141 -4.49 7.55 7.80
C THR A 141 -5.57 8.24 8.63
N LEU A 142 -6.84 8.03 8.31
CA LEU A 142 -7.97 8.56 9.08
C LEU A 142 -8.07 7.95 10.47
N VAL A 143 -7.72 6.66 10.63
CA VAL A 143 -7.60 6.03 11.96
C VAL A 143 -6.50 6.72 12.78
N ASP A 144 -5.33 7.00 12.20
CA ASP A 144 -4.26 7.75 12.89
C ASP A 144 -4.73 9.15 13.32
N LEU A 145 -5.66 9.77 12.57
CA LEU A 145 -6.30 11.05 12.87
C LEU A 145 -7.54 10.93 13.77
N LYS A 146 -7.89 9.73 14.25
CA LYS A 146 -9.09 9.43 15.06
C LYS A 146 -10.41 9.76 14.36
N ARG A 147 -10.43 9.78 13.03
CA ARG A 147 -11.60 10.01 12.18
C ARG A 147 -12.21 8.67 11.78
N TYR A 148 -12.62 7.88 12.75
CA TYR A 148 -12.95 6.46 12.61
C TYR A 148 -14.12 6.19 11.66
N ARG A 149 -15.20 6.99 11.73
CA ARG A 149 -16.36 6.83 10.84
C ARG A 149 -16.00 7.03 9.36
N GLU A 150 -15.18 8.04 9.07
CA GLU A 150 -14.73 8.29 7.70
C GLU A 150 -13.78 7.18 7.22
N ALA A 151 -12.95 6.64 8.12
CA ALA A 151 -12.12 5.48 7.81
C ALA A 151 -12.96 4.26 7.46
N GLU A 152 -13.99 3.97 8.24
CA GLU A 152 -14.91 2.85 8.01
C GLU A 152 -15.63 2.96 6.66
N GLU A 153 -16.14 4.15 6.31
CA GLU A 153 -16.76 4.40 5.00
C GLU A 153 -15.80 4.12 3.84
N LEU A 154 -14.54 4.53 3.96
CA LEU A 154 -13.54 4.27 2.93
C LEU A 154 -13.16 2.79 2.84
N TYR A 155 -13.06 2.09 3.96
CA TYR A 155 -12.81 0.66 3.96
C TYR A 155 -13.94 -0.11 3.26
N PHE A 156 -15.20 0.25 3.47
CA PHE A 156 -16.31 -0.37 2.74
C PHE A 156 -16.28 -0.06 1.24
N LYS A 157 -15.90 1.15 0.84
CA LYS A 157 -15.66 1.46 -0.59
C LYS A 157 -14.55 0.59 -1.17
N ALA A 158 -13.44 0.43 -0.45
CA ALA A 158 -12.34 -0.43 -0.87
C ALA A 158 -12.79 -1.90 -1.03
N ILE A 159 -13.53 -2.44 -0.07
CA ILE A 159 -14.09 -3.80 -0.12
C ILE A 159 -14.97 -3.97 -1.36
N ASN A 160 -15.90 -3.04 -1.60
CA ASN A 160 -16.81 -3.13 -2.74
C ASN A 160 -16.08 -3.18 -4.08
N ILE A 161 -15.00 -2.39 -4.24
CA ILE A 161 -14.19 -2.41 -5.45
C ILE A 161 -13.39 -3.71 -5.55
N MET A 162 -12.68 -4.08 -4.48
CA MET A 162 -11.78 -5.23 -4.50
C MET A 162 -12.52 -6.56 -4.63
N GLN A 163 -13.76 -6.67 -4.14
CA GLN A 163 -14.58 -7.87 -4.32
C GLN A 163 -14.93 -8.15 -5.79
N ALA A 164 -14.95 -7.13 -6.64
CA ALA A 164 -15.19 -7.25 -8.07
C ALA A 164 -13.90 -7.60 -8.86
N CYS A 165 -12.72 -7.48 -8.25
CA CYS A 165 -11.44 -7.77 -8.90
C CYS A 165 -11.11 -9.27 -8.84
N GLU A 166 -10.55 -9.82 -9.91
CA GLU A 166 -10.21 -11.25 -10.04
C GLU A 166 -9.35 -11.78 -8.89
N ASN A 167 -8.38 -10.99 -8.39
CA ASN A 167 -7.48 -11.36 -7.30
C ASN A 167 -7.68 -10.49 -6.05
N GLY A 168 -8.86 -9.91 -5.87
CA GLY A 168 -9.11 -8.93 -4.82
C GLY A 168 -9.37 -9.52 -3.43
N ALA A 169 -9.58 -10.84 -3.31
CA ALA A 169 -10.00 -11.45 -2.05
C ALA A 169 -9.01 -11.24 -0.89
N LEU A 170 -7.70 -11.25 -1.16
CA LEU A 170 -6.68 -10.98 -0.16
C LEU A 170 -6.74 -9.52 0.32
N GLU A 171 -6.92 -8.59 -0.60
CA GLU A 171 -7.06 -7.16 -0.29
C GLU A 171 -8.33 -6.89 0.55
N VAL A 172 -9.42 -7.62 0.25
CA VAL A 172 -10.65 -7.58 1.05
C VAL A 172 -10.40 -8.13 2.45
N ALA A 173 -9.66 -9.23 2.59
CA ALA A 173 -9.30 -9.78 3.90
C ALA A 173 -8.46 -8.79 4.72
N ILE A 174 -7.46 -8.16 4.11
CA ILE A 174 -6.64 -7.10 4.75
C ILE A 174 -7.55 -5.93 5.17
N THR A 175 -8.50 -5.53 4.35
CA THR A 175 -9.40 -4.42 4.67
C THR A 175 -10.33 -4.77 5.83
N TYR A 176 -10.80 -6.01 5.96
CA TYR A 176 -11.53 -6.45 7.16
C TYR A 176 -10.67 -6.42 8.42
N LEU A 177 -9.38 -6.72 8.33
CA LEU A 177 -8.46 -6.57 9.47
C LEU A 177 -8.26 -5.09 9.83
N ASN A 178 -8.20 -4.20 8.84
CA ASN A 178 -8.15 -2.75 9.07
C ASN A 178 -9.43 -2.25 9.75
N LEU A 179 -10.62 -2.76 9.37
CA LEU A 179 -11.89 -2.47 10.04
C LEU A 179 -11.89 -2.96 11.50
N ALA A 180 -11.35 -4.16 11.75
CA ALA A 180 -11.22 -4.67 13.12
C ALA A 180 -10.30 -3.79 13.98
N SER A 181 -9.14 -3.38 13.43
CA SER A 181 -8.23 -2.45 14.12
C SER A 181 -8.85 -1.05 14.31
N CYS A 182 -9.66 -0.59 13.37
CA CYS A 182 -10.40 0.68 13.50
C CYS A 182 -11.39 0.62 14.66
N ALA A 183 -12.17 -0.46 14.76
CA ALA A 183 -13.13 -0.67 15.86
C ALA A 183 -12.42 -0.76 17.22
N GLU A 184 -11.26 -1.44 17.29
CA GLU A 184 -10.42 -1.46 18.50
C GLU A 184 -9.94 -0.05 18.88
N ALA A 185 -9.45 0.71 17.91
CA ALA A 185 -8.91 2.05 18.17
C ALA A 185 -10.00 3.05 18.62
N GLU A 186 -11.23 2.89 18.14
CA GLU A 186 -12.36 3.74 18.49
C GLU A 186 -12.94 3.43 19.87
N ASN A 187 -13.17 2.15 20.19
CA ASN A 187 -13.99 1.73 21.32
C ASN A 187 -13.22 0.90 22.35
N GLY A 188 -11.98 0.53 22.06
CA GLY A 188 -11.22 -0.43 22.86
C GLY A 188 -11.60 -1.88 22.57
N LEU A 189 -10.73 -2.79 23.03
CA LEU A 189 -10.84 -4.22 22.70
C LEU A 189 -12.12 -4.85 23.27
N THR A 190 -12.48 -4.51 24.50
CA THR A 190 -13.62 -5.11 25.21
C THR A 190 -14.96 -4.70 24.60
N GLU A 191 -15.15 -3.40 24.40
CA GLU A 191 -16.39 -2.84 23.84
C GLU A 191 -16.57 -3.21 22.37
N ALA A 192 -15.49 -3.36 21.64
CA ALA A 192 -15.51 -3.72 20.21
C ALA A 192 -15.40 -5.23 19.95
N GLU A 193 -15.35 -6.09 20.97
CA GLU A 193 -15.08 -7.54 20.84
C GLU A 193 -15.97 -8.22 19.79
N TYR A 194 -17.26 -7.96 19.81
CA TYR A 194 -18.20 -8.53 18.84
C TYR A 194 -17.87 -8.08 17.40
N THR A 195 -17.66 -6.79 17.20
CA THR A 195 -17.37 -6.18 15.89
C THR A 195 -16.04 -6.67 15.34
N ILE A 196 -15.01 -6.69 16.18
CA ILE A 196 -13.68 -7.25 15.86
C ILE A 196 -13.83 -8.71 15.44
N SER A 197 -14.53 -9.52 16.26
CA SER A 197 -14.77 -10.93 16.02
C SER A 197 -15.48 -11.18 14.69
N MET A 198 -16.45 -10.34 14.35
CA MET A 198 -17.19 -10.41 13.08
C MET A 198 -16.27 -10.13 11.89
N TYR A 199 -15.45 -9.08 11.95
CA TYR A 199 -14.52 -8.75 10.86
C TYR A 199 -13.41 -9.79 10.71
N LEU A 200 -12.89 -10.33 11.81
CA LEU A 200 -11.90 -11.41 11.78
C LEU A 200 -12.44 -12.65 11.09
N LYS A 201 -13.67 -13.09 11.41
CA LYS A 201 -14.32 -14.23 10.73
C LYS A 201 -14.45 -14.02 9.22
N LYS A 202 -14.78 -12.79 8.79
CA LYS A 202 -14.88 -12.47 7.37
C LYS A 202 -13.51 -12.55 6.67
N ALA A 203 -12.45 -12.02 7.30
CA ALA A 203 -11.10 -12.10 6.79
C ALA A 203 -10.60 -13.56 6.70
N GLU A 204 -10.81 -14.34 7.76
CA GLU A 204 -10.46 -15.74 7.86
C GLU A 204 -11.07 -16.58 6.73
N LYS A 205 -12.37 -16.46 6.51
CA LYS A 205 -13.08 -17.17 5.43
C LYS A 205 -12.47 -16.89 4.05
N LEU A 206 -12.04 -15.66 3.81
CA LEU A 206 -11.38 -15.28 2.55
C LEU A 206 -9.97 -15.87 2.45
N LEU A 207 -9.21 -15.89 3.54
CA LEU A 207 -7.86 -16.44 3.58
C LEU A 207 -7.85 -17.96 3.46
N GLU A 208 -8.81 -18.66 4.06
CA GLU A 208 -8.95 -20.12 3.94
C GLU A 208 -9.21 -20.55 2.51
N ALA A 209 -10.04 -19.82 1.77
CA ALA A 209 -10.29 -20.08 0.37
C ALA A 209 -9.02 -19.95 -0.51
N HIS A 210 -7.97 -19.29 -0.01
CA HIS A 210 -6.72 -19.02 -0.73
C HIS A 210 -5.53 -19.83 -0.22
N LYS A 211 -5.70 -20.78 0.73
CA LYS A 211 -4.64 -21.67 1.25
C LYS A 211 -4.15 -22.74 0.24
N ASN A 212 -4.56 -22.69 -1.01
CA ASN A 212 -4.13 -23.67 -2.00
C ASN A 212 -2.66 -23.46 -2.39
N PRO A 213 -1.74 -24.45 -2.16
CA PRO A 213 -0.31 -24.31 -2.40
C PRO A 213 0.11 -24.15 -3.86
N ASP A 214 -0.80 -24.39 -4.81
CA ASP A 214 -0.54 -24.24 -6.25
C ASP A 214 -0.78 -22.79 -6.74
N LEU A 215 -1.04 -21.86 -5.85
CA LEU A 215 -1.29 -20.47 -6.19
C LEU A 215 0.01 -19.67 -6.39
N HIS A 216 0.01 -18.96 -7.50
CA HIS A 216 0.99 -18.06 -8.11
C HIS A 216 2.01 -17.39 -7.15
N PRO A 217 3.29 -17.18 -7.58
CA PRO A 217 4.33 -16.50 -6.81
C PRO A 217 3.94 -15.15 -6.24
N ASP A 218 3.05 -14.40 -6.92
CA ASP A 218 2.51 -13.12 -6.44
C ASP A 218 1.72 -13.25 -5.13
N LEU A 219 1.16 -14.41 -4.82
CA LEU A 219 0.49 -14.66 -3.55
C LEU A 219 1.47 -14.79 -2.38
N VAL A 220 2.68 -15.30 -2.63
CA VAL A 220 3.73 -15.39 -1.60
C VAL A 220 4.16 -13.97 -1.19
N VAL A 221 4.29 -13.04 -2.14
CA VAL A 221 4.60 -11.62 -1.88
C VAL A 221 3.45 -10.96 -1.11
N ARG A 222 2.21 -11.25 -1.44
CA ARG A 222 1.01 -10.73 -0.75
C ARG A 222 0.87 -11.31 0.66
N VAL A 223 1.12 -12.60 0.84
CA VAL A 223 1.14 -13.24 2.18
C VAL A 223 2.25 -12.66 3.05
N THR A 224 3.43 -12.34 2.48
CA THR A 224 4.52 -11.69 3.22
C THR A 224 4.15 -10.27 3.62
N GLY A 225 3.46 -9.52 2.74
CA GLY A 225 2.89 -8.22 3.06
C GLY A 225 1.85 -8.29 4.17
N PHE A 226 0.99 -9.31 4.15
CA PHE A 226 0.02 -9.60 5.20
C PHE A 226 0.68 -9.93 6.54
N THR A 227 1.74 -10.74 6.55
CA THR A 227 2.51 -11.07 7.76
C THR A 227 3.17 -9.82 8.36
N ALA A 228 3.70 -8.93 7.52
CA ALA A 228 4.27 -7.66 7.98
C ALA A 228 3.20 -6.72 8.53
N TYR A 229 2.03 -6.64 7.89
CA TYR A 229 0.88 -5.90 8.40
C TYR A 229 0.41 -6.45 9.76
N PHE A 230 0.26 -7.77 9.86
CA PHE A 230 -0.10 -8.45 11.09
C PHE A 230 0.87 -8.14 12.25
N ALA A 231 2.17 -8.07 11.96
CA ALA A 231 3.18 -7.70 12.93
C ALA A 231 3.08 -6.23 13.40
N SER A 232 2.36 -5.38 12.67
CA SER A 232 2.14 -3.96 13.02
C SER A 232 0.92 -3.72 13.93
N LEU A 233 0.09 -4.73 14.18
CA LEU A 233 -1.07 -4.62 15.05
C LEU A 233 -0.68 -4.47 16.53
N SER A 234 -1.60 -3.98 17.38
CA SER A 234 -1.33 -3.92 18.82
C SER A 234 -1.02 -5.33 19.38
N PRO A 235 -0.20 -5.44 20.45
CA PRO A 235 0.13 -6.74 21.03
C PRO A 235 -1.11 -7.56 21.43
N GLU A 236 -2.12 -6.90 22.00
CA GLU A 236 -3.38 -7.50 22.43
C GLU A 236 -4.19 -8.00 21.23
N PHE A 237 -4.32 -7.17 20.21
CA PHE A 237 -5.03 -7.54 18.99
C PHE A 237 -4.30 -8.65 18.24
N ARG A 238 -2.96 -8.60 18.18
CA ARG A 238 -2.13 -9.67 17.62
C ARG A 238 -2.38 -11.00 18.32
N GLN A 239 -2.42 -11.00 19.64
CA GLN A 239 -2.68 -12.22 20.44
C GLN A 239 -4.08 -12.77 20.21
N LEU A 240 -5.08 -11.90 20.09
CA LEU A 240 -6.46 -12.29 19.76
C LEU A 240 -6.52 -12.99 18.40
N VAL A 241 -5.88 -12.43 17.39
CA VAL A 241 -5.85 -12.99 16.04
C VAL A 241 -5.04 -14.29 16.01
N ILE A 242 -3.88 -14.35 16.68
CA ILE A 242 -3.06 -15.57 16.82
C ILE A 242 -3.88 -16.68 17.48
N ASN A 243 -4.53 -16.40 18.58
CA ASN A 243 -5.34 -17.38 19.31
C ASN A 243 -6.47 -17.93 18.44
N ARG A 244 -7.02 -17.10 17.56
CA ARG A 244 -8.13 -17.49 16.69
C ARG A 244 -7.65 -18.29 15.46
N PHE A 245 -6.56 -17.88 14.85
CA PHE A 245 -6.00 -18.58 13.67
C PHE A 245 -5.23 -19.86 14.02
N LEU A 246 -4.68 -19.96 15.23
CA LEU A 246 -3.90 -21.14 15.65
C LEU A 246 -4.69 -22.14 16.49
N SER A 247 -5.80 -21.72 17.15
CA SER A 247 -6.61 -22.61 18.00
C SER A 247 -7.46 -23.59 17.19
N GLU A 248 -7.65 -23.39 15.89
CA GLU A 248 -8.42 -24.29 15.01
C GLU A 248 -7.55 -25.28 14.24
N ASN A 249 -6.23 -25.30 14.48
CA ASN A 249 -5.29 -26.29 13.92
C ASN A 249 -4.81 -27.35 14.94
N ASN A 250 -5.48 -27.49 16.07
CA ASN A 250 -5.35 -28.58 17.05
C ASN A 250 -6.72 -29.37 17.12
#